data_01f5175a07462b5a217d33e29ffa9c17
#
_entry.id   01f5175a07462b5a217d33e29ffa9c17
#
_cell.length_a   1.000
_cell.length_b   1.000
_cell.length_c   1.000
_cell.angle_alpha   90.00
_cell.angle_beta   90.00
_cell.angle_gamma   90.00
#
_symmetry.space_group_name_H-M   'P 1'
#
loop_
_entity.id
_entity.type
_entity.pdbx_description
1 polymer ?
#
loop_
_entity_poly.entity_id
_entity_poly.type
_entity_poly.pdbx_seq_one_letter_code
_entity_poly.pdbx_strand_id
1 'polypeptide(L)'
;MCGVAGILNLNNRQVTNLEHSLSTLNRLQKHRGPDGEGVWLHENEHVGLAHVRLSIIDLETGQQPMLSNSKNAITYNGEIYNFEELKKEIGESNFSTNSDTEVILKAYERW
;
A
#
# COMPACT_ATOMS: atom_id res chain seq x y z
N MET A 1 4.44 -5.03 13.73
CA MET A 1 3.60 -3.99 13.09
C MET A 1 4.33 -3.48 11.86
N CYS A 2 3.63 -3.39 10.76
CA CYS A 2 4.18 -2.85 9.51
C CYS A 2 4.68 -1.41 9.65
N GLY A 3 5.41 -0.93 8.68
CA GLY A 3 5.81 0.46 8.56
C GLY A 3 5.36 1.02 7.22
N VAL A 4 4.91 2.26 7.22
CA VAL A 4 4.50 2.99 6.01
C VAL A 4 5.29 4.28 5.89
N ALA A 5 5.60 4.68 4.66
CA ALA A 5 6.24 5.95 4.38
C ALA A 5 5.76 6.48 3.02
N GLY A 6 5.89 7.77 2.83
CA GLY A 6 5.55 8.41 1.56
C GLY A 6 6.30 9.72 1.40
N ILE A 7 6.50 10.09 0.15
CA ILE A 7 7.08 11.38 -0.25
C ILE A 7 6.16 11.98 -1.29
N LEU A 8 5.76 13.22 -1.10
CA LEU A 8 4.89 13.96 -2.00
C LEU A 8 5.47 15.35 -2.25
N ASN A 9 5.64 15.70 -3.51
CA ASN A 9 5.93 17.07 -3.91
C ASN A 9 4.61 17.77 -4.27
N LEU A 10 4.23 18.75 -3.47
CA LEU A 10 2.96 19.47 -3.63
C LEU A 10 2.89 20.30 -4.93
N ASN A 11 4.03 20.61 -5.54
CA ASN A 11 4.09 21.33 -6.82
C ASN A 11 4.01 20.41 -8.04
N ASN A 12 3.74 19.11 -7.85
CA ASN A 12 3.69 18.09 -8.89
C ASN A 12 4.97 17.99 -9.74
N ARG A 13 6.10 18.42 -9.19
CA ARG A 13 7.41 18.28 -9.82
C ARG A 13 8.05 16.97 -9.39
N GLN A 14 8.87 16.41 -10.27
CA GLN A 14 9.66 15.21 -9.97
C GLN A 14 10.51 15.42 -8.72
N VAL A 15 10.48 14.43 -7.84
CA VAL A 15 11.36 14.37 -6.66
C VAL A 15 12.66 13.69 -7.07
N THR A 16 13.77 14.37 -6.90
CA THR A 16 15.08 13.82 -7.22
C THR A 16 15.39 12.61 -6.33
N ASN A 17 15.85 11.50 -6.93
CA ASN A 17 16.20 10.27 -6.21
C ASN A 17 15.06 9.69 -5.37
N LEU A 18 13.83 9.78 -5.85
CA LEU A 18 12.63 9.34 -5.12
C LEU A 18 12.73 7.86 -4.69
N GLU A 19 13.07 6.97 -5.60
CA GLU A 19 13.20 5.54 -5.30
C GLU A 19 14.26 5.25 -4.24
N HIS A 20 15.41 5.90 -4.33
CA HIS A 20 16.49 5.76 -3.34
C HIS A 20 16.03 6.25 -1.96
N SER A 21 15.33 7.37 -1.89
CA SER A 21 14.79 7.92 -0.64
C SER A 21 13.76 6.98 -0.01
N LEU A 22 12.86 6.41 -0.80
CA LEU A 22 11.87 5.44 -0.34
C LEU A 22 12.53 4.15 0.17
N SER A 23 13.53 3.65 -0.55
CA SER A 23 14.30 2.47 -0.13
C SER A 23 15.06 2.73 1.17
N THR A 24 15.57 3.93 1.36
CA THR A 24 16.20 4.34 2.61
C THR A 24 15.21 4.37 3.76
N LEU A 25 14.02 4.91 3.54
CA LEU A 25 12.95 4.90 4.54
C LEU A 25 12.55 3.46 4.92
N ASN A 26 12.44 2.56 3.94
CA ASN A 26 12.18 1.15 4.23
C ASN A 26 13.30 0.51 5.07
N ARG A 27 14.55 0.80 4.74
CA ARG A 27 15.69 0.30 5.52
C ARG A 27 15.65 0.78 6.97
N LEU A 28 15.34 2.05 7.20
CA LEU A 28 15.27 2.63 8.54
C LEU A 28 14.14 2.04 9.39
N GLN A 29 13.05 1.65 8.76
CA GLN A 29 11.91 1.05 9.46
C GLN A 29 11.84 -0.49 9.36
N LYS A 30 12.90 -1.14 8.88
CA LYS A 30 12.96 -2.61 8.69
C LYS A 30 12.61 -3.42 9.93
N HIS A 31 12.96 -2.90 11.11
CA HIS A 31 12.62 -3.54 12.39
C HIS A 31 11.11 -3.67 12.64
N ARG A 32 10.29 -2.86 11.98
CA ARG A 32 8.83 -2.92 12.09
C ARG A 32 8.23 -4.00 11.18
N GLY A 33 8.87 -4.29 10.06
CA GLY A 33 8.35 -5.25 9.08
C GLY A 33 9.47 -5.99 8.35
N PRO A 34 10.06 -7.01 8.99
CA PRO A 34 11.19 -7.74 8.40
C PRO A 34 10.82 -8.72 7.30
N ASP A 35 9.52 -9.02 7.13
CA ASP A 35 9.05 -10.12 6.27
C ASP A 35 8.88 -9.73 4.80
N GLY A 36 8.87 -8.45 4.50
CA GLY A 36 8.75 -7.96 3.13
C GLY A 36 8.87 -6.46 3.05
N GLU A 37 9.14 -5.96 1.87
CA GLU A 37 9.18 -4.54 1.59
C GLU A 37 8.70 -4.24 0.17
N GLY A 38 8.21 -3.04 -0.05
CA GLY A 38 7.81 -2.58 -1.35
C GLY A 38 7.93 -1.08 -1.48
N VAL A 39 8.07 -0.62 -2.71
CA VAL A 39 8.00 0.80 -3.08
C VAL A 39 7.14 0.94 -4.31
N TRP A 40 6.44 2.05 -4.40
CA TRP A 40 5.70 2.46 -5.57
C TRP A 40 6.01 3.92 -5.88
N LEU A 41 6.21 4.21 -7.16
CA LEU A 41 6.41 5.56 -7.65
C LEU A 41 5.34 5.88 -8.69
N HIS A 42 4.75 7.07 -8.58
CA HIS A 42 3.93 7.62 -9.65
C HIS A 42 4.78 7.80 -10.93
N GLU A 43 4.18 7.66 -12.11
CA GLU A 43 4.89 7.80 -13.38
C GLU A 43 5.67 9.11 -13.54
N ASN A 44 5.16 10.20 -12.96
CA ASN A 44 5.83 11.52 -12.94
C ASN A 44 6.83 11.68 -11.78
N GLU A 45 6.95 10.67 -10.92
CA GLU A 45 7.84 10.67 -9.76
C GLU A 45 7.67 11.88 -8.81
N HIS A 46 6.48 12.48 -8.76
CA HIS A 46 6.16 13.53 -7.80
C HIS A 46 5.60 12.98 -6.49
N VAL A 47 5.21 11.72 -6.47
CA VAL A 47 4.77 11.00 -5.28
C VAL A 47 5.27 9.56 -5.31
N GLY A 48 5.66 9.07 -4.16
CA GLY A 48 6.02 7.67 -3.97
C GLY A 48 5.62 7.16 -2.60
N LEU A 49 5.34 5.89 -2.51
CA LEU A 49 4.95 5.19 -1.29
C LEU A 49 5.92 4.06 -1.00
N ALA A 50 6.12 3.77 0.27
CA ALA A 50 6.97 2.69 0.74
C ALA A 50 6.29 1.92 1.87
N HIS A 51 6.60 0.64 1.96
CA HIS A 51 6.01 -0.26 2.94
C HIS A 51 7.03 -1.31 3.39
N VAL A 52 7.06 -1.58 4.68
CA VAL A 52 7.71 -2.77 5.24
C VAL A 52 6.67 -3.61 5.96
N ARG A 53 6.70 -4.92 5.75
CA ARG A 53 5.65 -5.83 6.15
C ARG A 53 6.07 -6.75 7.28
N LEU A 54 5.22 -6.84 8.29
CA LEU A 54 5.19 -7.92 9.26
C LEU A 54 4.01 -8.83 8.90
N SER A 55 4.31 -10.00 8.36
CA SER A 55 3.29 -10.97 7.93
C SER A 55 2.92 -11.90 9.07
N ILE A 56 1.66 -11.82 9.50
CA ILE A 56 1.13 -12.73 10.52
C ILE A 56 0.29 -13.84 9.88
N ILE A 57 -0.44 -13.57 8.79
CA ILE A 57 -1.46 -14.47 8.26
C ILE A 57 -1.31 -14.80 6.78
N ASP A 58 -0.87 -13.93 5.91
CA ASP A 58 -0.81 -14.17 4.46
C ASP A 58 0.48 -13.66 3.85
N LEU A 59 1.38 -14.60 3.51
CA LEU A 59 2.68 -14.30 2.91
C LEU A 59 2.59 -14.06 1.41
N GLU A 60 1.56 -14.58 0.74
CA GLU A 60 1.48 -14.59 -0.72
C GLU A 60 0.66 -13.42 -1.29
N THR A 61 -0.35 -12.96 -0.56
CA THR A 61 -1.19 -11.85 -0.98
C THR A 61 -1.07 -10.65 -0.03
N GLY A 62 -1.61 -9.52 -0.40
CA GLY A 62 -1.55 -8.33 0.43
C GLY A 62 -0.22 -7.59 0.41
N GLN A 63 0.60 -7.78 -0.63
CA GLN A 63 1.81 -6.99 -0.82
C GLN A 63 1.46 -5.50 -0.98
N GLN A 64 2.27 -4.65 -0.39
CA GLN A 64 2.07 -3.21 -0.42
C GLN A 64 3.36 -2.47 -0.82
N PRO A 65 3.25 -1.28 -1.41
CA PRO A 65 2.02 -0.57 -1.76
C PRO A 65 1.13 -1.35 -2.72
N MET A 66 -0.18 -1.30 -2.52
CA MET A 66 -1.16 -2.00 -3.35
C MET A 66 -1.76 -1.04 -4.37
N LEU A 67 -1.94 -1.55 -5.58
CA LEU A 67 -2.47 -0.78 -6.71
C LEU A 67 -3.84 -1.32 -7.12
N SER A 68 -4.72 -0.43 -7.52
CA SER A 68 -5.97 -0.80 -8.19
C SER A 68 -5.86 -0.65 -9.71
N ASN A 69 -6.83 -1.23 -10.42
CA ASN A 69 -6.94 -1.06 -11.87
C ASN A 69 -7.18 0.41 -12.28
N SER A 70 -7.76 1.20 -11.40
CA SER A 70 -7.98 2.64 -11.60
C SER A 70 -6.75 3.50 -11.28
N LYS A 71 -5.58 2.87 -11.09
CA LYS A 71 -4.30 3.51 -10.79
C LYS A 71 -4.25 4.21 -9.41
N ASN A 72 -5.16 3.89 -8.51
CA ASN A 72 -5.01 4.30 -7.11
C ASN A 72 -3.96 3.42 -6.42
N ALA A 73 -3.18 4.02 -5.54
CA ALA A 73 -2.15 3.33 -4.77
C ALA A 73 -2.38 3.56 -3.28
N ILE A 74 -2.18 2.52 -2.49
CA ILE A 74 -2.30 2.59 -1.03
C ILE A 74 -1.12 1.90 -0.35
N THR A 75 -0.65 2.52 0.72
CA THR A 75 0.15 1.84 1.74
C THR A 75 -0.59 2.01 3.08
N TYR A 76 -0.74 0.91 3.80
CA TYR A 76 -1.62 0.86 4.96
C TYR A 76 -1.02 0.01 6.08
N ASN A 77 -1.08 0.52 7.29
CA ASN A 77 -0.74 -0.21 8.49
C ASN A 77 -1.91 -0.14 9.47
N GLY A 78 -2.75 -1.17 9.47
CA GLY A 78 -3.95 -1.23 10.29
C GLY A 78 -4.77 -2.48 9.98
N GLU A 79 -5.96 -2.53 10.51
CA GLU A 79 -6.92 -3.61 10.29
C GLU A 79 -8.33 -3.06 10.09
N ILE A 80 -9.05 -3.64 9.12
CA ILE A 80 -10.46 -3.34 8.88
C ILE A 80 -11.26 -4.50 9.46
N TYR A 81 -11.82 -4.33 10.64
CA TYR A 81 -12.49 -5.41 11.37
C TYR A 81 -13.75 -5.94 10.68
N ASN A 82 -14.47 -5.09 9.97
CA ASN A 82 -15.67 -5.46 9.22
C ASN A 82 -15.39 -5.67 7.71
N PHE A 83 -14.17 -6.05 7.35
CA PHE A 83 -13.79 -6.19 5.94
C PHE A 83 -14.63 -7.23 5.18
N GLU A 84 -15.06 -8.29 5.84
CA GLU A 84 -15.92 -9.32 5.25
C GLU A 84 -17.29 -8.78 4.86
N GLU A 85 -17.88 -7.93 5.69
CA GLU A 85 -19.17 -7.28 5.41
C GLU A 85 -19.03 -6.32 4.22
N LEU A 86 -17.99 -5.48 4.23
CA LEU A 86 -17.70 -4.55 3.16
C LEU A 86 -17.40 -5.27 1.84
N LYS A 87 -16.68 -6.38 1.90
CA LYS A 87 -16.37 -7.20 0.74
C LYS A 87 -17.64 -7.76 0.09
N LYS A 88 -18.60 -8.23 0.88
CA LYS A 88 -19.90 -8.68 0.38
C LYS A 88 -20.70 -7.55 -0.24
N GLU A 89 -20.70 -6.38 0.38
CA GLU A 89 -21.42 -5.21 -0.12
C GLU A 89 -20.85 -4.69 -1.44
N ILE A 90 -19.52 -4.70 -1.59
CA ILE A 90 -18.84 -4.30 -2.83
C ILE A 90 -18.99 -5.37 -3.91
N GLY A 91 -19.08 -6.64 -3.53
CA GLY A 91 -19.13 -7.81 -4.42
C GLY A 91 -17.83 -8.60 -4.39
N GLU A 92 -17.87 -9.80 -3.84
CA GLU A 92 -16.69 -10.64 -3.61
C GLU A 92 -15.89 -10.96 -4.88
N SER A 93 -16.56 -11.04 -6.04
CA SER A 93 -15.91 -11.30 -7.33
C SER A 93 -14.98 -10.18 -7.80
N ASN A 94 -15.07 -9.00 -7.19
CA ASN A 94 -14.23 -7.84 -7.53
C ASN A 94 -12.87 -7.84 -6.83
N PHE A 95 -12.61 -8.83 -5.98
CA PHE A 95 -11.39 -8.91 -5.19
C PHE A 95 -10.41 -9.94 -5.73
N SER A 96 -9.13 -9.59 -5.74
CA SER A 96 -8.03 -10.46 -6.18
C SER A 96 -7.27 -11.07 -5.01
N THR A 97 -7.37 -10.47 -3.82
CA THR A 97 -6.65 -10.88 -2.62
C THR A 97 -7.60 -11.13 -1.45
N ASN A 98 -7.09 -11.68 -0.38
CA ASN A 98 -7.79 -11.80 0.89
C ASN A 98 -7.42 -10.66 1.87
N SER A 99 -6.70 -9.65 1.39
CA SER A 99 -6.25 -8.53 2.22
C SER A 99 -7.40 -7.53 2.46
N ASP A 100 -7.52 -7.09 3.70
CA ASP A 100 -8.39 -5.98 4.07
C ASP A 100 -7.96 -4.65 3.44
N THR A 101 -6.70 -4.52 3.08
CA THR A 101 -6.18 -3.34 2.36
C THR A 101 -6.86 -3.18 0.99
N GLU A 102 -7.13 -4.28 0.28
CA GLU A 102 -7.85 -4.22 -0.99
C GLU A 102 -9.28 -3.69 -0.81
N VAL A 103 -9.89 -3.97 0.33
CA VAL A 103 -11.22 -3.43 0.66
C VAL A 103 -11.22 -1.91 0.72
N ILE A 104 -10.15 -1.30 1.26
CA ILE A 104 -10.02 0.16 1.28
C ILE A 104 -9.97 0.72 -0.15
N LEU A 105 -9.16 0.13 -1.02
CA LEU A 105 -9.07 0.56 -2.43
C LEU A 105 -10.42 0.46 -3.13
N LYS A 106 -11.09 -0.67 -2.99
CA LYS A 106 -12.40 -0.91 -3.65
C LYS A 106 -13.49 -0.03 -3.07
N ALA A 107 -13.50 0.22 -1.77
CA ALA A 107 -14.42 1.13 -1.11
C ALA A 107 -14.23 2.57 -1.62
N TYR A 108 -12.98 3.02 -1.71
CA TYR A 108 -12.64 4.35 -2.23
C TYR A 108 -13.09 4.54 -3.70
N GLU A 109 -13.04 3.49 -4.51
CA GLU A 109 -13.48 3.53 -5.91
C GLU A 109 -15.01 3.50 -6.04
N ARG A 110 -15.71 2.94 -5.07
CA ARG A 110 -17.15 2.80 -5.09
C ARG A 110 -17.89 4.02 -4.54
N TRP A 111 -17.38 4.62 -3.48
CA TRP A 111 -17.97 5.75 -2.75
C TRP A 111 -17.14 7.02 -2.81
#